data_65efaef11e9ec7ceb3f3bc8dc07f6eb8
#
_entry.id   65efaef11e9ec7ceb3f3bc8dc07f6eb8
#
_cell.length_a   1.000
_cell.length_b   1.000
_cell.length_c   1.000
_cell.angle_alpha   90.00
_cell.angle_beta   90.00
_cell.angle_gamma   90.00
#
_symmetry.space_group_name_H-M   'P 1'
#
loop_
_entity.id
_entity.type
_entity.pdbx_description
1 polymer ?
#
loop_
_entity_poly.entity_id
_entity_poly.type
_entity_poly.pdbx_seq_one_letter_code
_entity_poly.pdbx_strand_id
1 'polypeptide(L)'
;MASAFFQDLFHTSAPTEASEILNLVQPPIDEELNRNLMEPFHTDEIRAAVFRECINIWDDPWIPGPGDGRVRCNAIDIRYTAVADLTEEVDKSWKYDVLKDLFDAEQVSRISSIPLSRARLLDEIVWRYDDTGNFSAKSGYRLLRAEQARTLSTKLSSFFTDMWATNVLAKVKITMWRIVNNFLPTFHNLQLRRLPVNNVCPFCQSHGETVEHLFRDCAFVKLLMWKLALPSVSIQDAGLWKDWIASFFHTLTVRNKRVLLVLYWSVWFSRNKLVHEGIHTSADESVTFIEACIREQETLGRLLPKSIPMRESYWQAPPESAIKFNFDSTFNSRSGFATTGVIGRNNRGLIMAACSFPHRKVADVFAAEAYACKQALLFAKDLGFPRVIIEGDSLTIIKKINSDSADRSSIYPIVRDIKFLTRSFTSISFRFVRREANNAAHALARECRNYLDPRYWMEQAPEAATMASELDRSRLPQSNIL
;
A
#
# COMPACT_ATOMS: atom_id res chain seq x y z
N MET A 1 -16.69 0.69 -38.55
CA MET A 1 -15.44 1.45 -38.71
C MET A 1 -14.40 1.19 -37.60
N ALA A 2 -14.73 1.23 -36.33
CA ALA A 2 -13.74 0.95 -35.26
C ALA A 2 -13.18 -0.50 -35.27
N SER A 3 -13.99 -1.52 -35.51
CA SER A 3 -13.56 -2.92 -35.57
C SER A 3 -12.59 -3.22 -36.72
N ALA A 4 -12.77 -2.60 -37.89
CA ALA A 4 -11.84 -2.74 -39.00
C ALA A 4 -10.51 -2.05 -38.76
N PHE A 5 -10.52 -0.90 -38.09
CA PHE A 5 -9.31 -0.18 -37.70
C PHE A 5 -8.44 -1.00 -36.73
N PHE A 6 -9.06 -1.66 -35.74
CA PHE A 6 -8.32 -2.51 -34.81
C PHE A 6 -7.82 -3.81 -35.45
N GLN A 7 -8.55 -4.38 -36.40
CA GLN A 7 -8.07 -5.54 -37.16
C GLN A 7 -6.86 -5.21 -38.04
N ASP A 8 -6.85 -4.05 -38.73
CA ASP A 8 -5.67 -3.60 -39.49
C ASP A 8 -4.46 -3.24 -38.60
N LEU A 9 -4.71 -2.72 -37.39
CA LEU A 9 -3.64 -2.36 -36.44
C LEU A 9 -2.86 -3.59 -35.91
N PHE A 10 -3.52 -4.76 -35.90
CA PHE A 10 -2.93 -6.02 -35.43
C PHE A 10 -2.58 -7.00 -36.55
N HIS A 11 -2.89 -6.65 -37.82
CA HIS A 11 -2.34 -7.34 -38.98
C HIS A 11 -0.91 -6.86 -39.23
N THR A 12 0.06 -7.58 -38.71
CA THR A 12 1.45 -7.43 -39.14
C THR A 12 1.54 -7.92 -40.58
N SER A 13 1.73 -7.01 -41.56
CA SER A 13 2.36 -7.38 -42.82
C SER A 13 3.66 -8.13 -42.49
N ALA A 14 3.77 -9.37 -42.94
CA ALA A 14 4.90 -10.25 -42.66
C ALA A 14 6.21 -9.49 -42.71
N PRO A 15 6.98 -9.39 -41.61
CA PRO A 15 8.24 -8.68 -41.62
C PRO A 15 9.25 -9.51 -42.41
N THR A 16 9.70 -8.99 -43.51
CA THR A 16 10.80 -9.56 -44.32
C THR A 16 12.13 -9.54 -43.59
N GLU A 17 12.22 -8.98 -42.41
CA GLU A 17 13.46 -8.84 -41.59
C GLU A 17 13.40 -9.58 -40.23
N ALA A 18 12.34 -10.34 -39.94
CA ALA A 18 12.24 -11.08 -38.67
C ALA A 18 13.29 -12.20 -38.56
N SER A 19 13.82 -12.69 -39.66
CA SER A 19 14.85 -13.73 -39.69
C SER A 19 16.19 -13.26 -39.12
N GLU A 20 16.58 -12.00 -39.26
CA GLU A 20 17.83 -11.46 -38.69
C GLU A 20 17.73 -11.28 -37.17
N ILE A 21 16.56 -10.84 -36.67
CA ILE A 21 16.32 -10.70 -35.22
C ILE A 21 16.15 -12.07 -34.55
N LEU A 22 15.51 -13.01 -35.22
CA LEU A 22 15.33 -14.37 -34.71
C LEU A 22 16.67 -15.17 -34.69
N ASN A 23 17.61 -14.87 -35.57
CA ASN A 23 18.95 -15.46 -35.56
C ASN A 23 19.87 -14.92 -34.46
N LEU A 24 19.54 -13.77 -33.82
CA LEU A 24 20.23 -13.23 -32.67
C LEU A 24 19.74 -13.78 -31.33
N VAL A 25 18.54 -14.38 -31.32
CA VAL A 25 17.99 -15.10 -30.17
C VAL A 25 18.39 -16.55 -30.34
N GLN A 26 19.46 -16.98 -29.69
CA GLN A 26 19.74 -18.43 -29.58
C GLN A 26 18.48 -19.07 -28.98
N PRO A 27 17.91 -20.12 -29.57
CA PRO A 27 16.75 -20.78 -29.01
C PRO A 27 17.17 -21.39 -27.67
N PRO A 28 16.67 -20.87 -26.53
CA PRO A 28 17.00 -21.45 -25.23
C PRO A 28 16.24 -22.76 -24.99
N ILE A 29 15.51 -23.24 -25.98
CA ILE A 29 14.69 -24.45 -25.92
C ILE A 29 15.24 -25.42 -26.92
N ASP A 30 15.84 -26.52 -26.45
CA ASP A 30 16.22 -27.64 -27.31
C ASP A 30 14.98 -28.40 -27.79
N GLU A 31 15.18 -29.30 -28.78
CA GLU A 31 14.05 -30.07 -29.37
C GLU A 31 13.37 -30.97 -28.33
N GLU A 32 14.09 -31.43 -27.30
CA GLU A 32 13.56 -32.28 -26.25
C GLU A 32 12.68 -31.48 -25.28
N LEU A 33 13.14 -30.29 -24.89
CA LEU A 33 12.37 -29.35 -24.05
C LEU A 33 11.14 -28.85 -24.80
N ASN A 34 11.26 -28.55 -26.10
CA ASN A 34 10.14 -28.13 -26.92
C ASN A 34 9.10 -29.25 -27.09
N ARG A 35 9.53 -30.50 -27.22
CA ARG A 35 8.63 -31.66 -27.28
C ARG A 35 7.87 -31.82 -25.96
N ASN A 36 8.55 -31.70 -24.82
CA ASN A 36 7.94 -31.79 -23.51
C ASN A 36 6.97 -30.64 -23.25
N LEU A 37 7.25 -29.41 -23.74
CA LEU A 37 6.36 -28.24 -23.65
C LEU A 37 5.14 -28.34 -24.59
N MET A 38 5.23 -29.15 -25.65
CA MET A 38 4.14 -29.39 -26.61
C MET A 38 3.26 -30.59 -26.25
N GLU A 39 3.64 -31.38 -25.24
CA GLU A 39 2.77 -32.45 -24.73
C GLU A 39 1.52 -31.85 -24.08
N PRO A 40 0.33 -32.40 -24.35
CA PRO A 40 -0.88 -31.92 -23.70
C PRO A 40 -0.79 -32.22 -22.21
N PHE A 41 -1.00 -31.17 -21.39
CA PHE A 41 -1.07 -31.31 -19.94
C PHE A 41 -2.12 -32.35 -19.54
N HIS A 42 -1.70 -33.41 -18.85
CA HIS A 42 -2.64 -34.35 -18.29
C HIS A 42 -3.44 -33.70 -17.14
N THR A 43 -4.74 -34.02 -17.08
CA THR A 43 -5.65 -33.49 -16.04
C THR A 43 -5.12 -33.74 -14.61
N ASP A 44 -4.37 -34.83 -14.43
CA ASP A 44 -3.75 -35.18 -13.14
C ASP A 44 -2.53 -34.31 -12.80
N GLU A 45 -1.75 -33.87 -13.81
CA GLU A 45 -0.64 -32.92 -13.64
C GLU A 45 -1.17 -31.53 -13.29
N ILE A 46 -2.23 -31.09 -13.97
CA ILE A 46 -2.93 -29.84 -13.63
C ILE A 46 -3.51 -29.95 -12.22
N ARG A 47 -4.14 -31.08 -11.89
CA ARG A 47 -4.69 -31.33 -10.57
C ARG A 47 -3.61 -31.37 -9.50
N ALA A 48 -2.49 -32.06 -9.72
CA ALA A 48 -1.34 -32.11 -8.80
C ALA A 48 -0.65 -30.75 -8.64
N ALA A 49 -0.59 -29.92 -9.69
CA ALA A 49 -0.01 -28.59 -9.64
C ALA A 49 -0.94 -27.54 -8.96
N VAL A 50 -2.27 -27.69 -9.14
CA VAL A 50 -3.27 -26.73 -8.66
C VAL A 50 -3.90 -27.13 -7.32
N PHE A 51 -3.94 -28.45 -7.02
CA PHE A 51 -4.62 -29.01 -5.84
C PHE A 51 -3.68 -29.86 -4.98
N ARG A 52 -2.43 -29.44 -4.77
CA ARG A 52 -1.62 -30.05 -3.71
C ARG A 52 -2.35 -29.80 -2.38
N GLU A 53 -2.77 -30.87 -1.73
CA GLU A 53 -3.43 -30.82 -0.42
C GLU A 53 -2.50 -30.33 0.69
N CYS A 54 -1.19 -30.28 0.45
CA CYS A 54 -0.15 -29.90 1.39
C CYS A 54 0.97 -29.08 0.72
N ILE A 55 1.43 -28.03 1.38
CA ILE A 55 2.60 -27.26 0.99
C ILE A 55 3.86 -28.07 1.31
N ASN A 56 4.72 -28.28 0.32
CA ASN A 56 6.02 -28.92 0.51
C ASN A 56 7.02 -27.93 1.12
N ILE A 57 7.70 -28.36 2.20
CA ILE A 57 8.66 -27.51 2.92
C ILE A 57 9.81 -27.06 2.00
N TRP A 58 10.31 -27.95 1.17
CA TRP A 58 11.57 -27.80 0.45
C TRP A 58 11.40 -27.19 -0.94
N ASP A 59 10.28 -27.50 -1.61
CA ASP A 59 10.04 -27.15 -3.00
C ASP A 59 9.14 -25.92 -3.20
N ASP A 60 8.24 -25.65 -2.26
CA ASP A 60 7.25 -24.60 -2.42
C ASP A 60 7.72 -23.24 -1.83
N PRO A 61 7.30 -22.11 -2.40
CA PRO A 61 7.62 -20.77 -1.88
C PRO A 61 6.60 -20.35 -0.81
N TRP A 62 6.79 -20.77 0.44
CA TRP A 62 5.84 -20.53 1.54
C TRP A 62 6.34 -19.57 2.63
N ILE A 63 7.64 -19.26 2.69
CA ILE A 63 8.19 -18.36 3.71
C ILE A 63 7.86 -16.90 3.38
N PRO A 64 7.18 -16.14 4.29
CA PRO A 64 6.83 -14.74 4.03
C PRO A 64 8.06 -13.82 4.04
N GLY A 65 7.91 -12.61 3.51
CA GLY A 65 8.95 -11.57 3.51
C GLY A 65 9.79 -11.52 2.22
N PRO A 66 10.97 -10.89 2.24
CA PRO A 66 11.79 -10.67 1.04
C PRO A 66 12.38 -11.95 0.49
N GLY A 67 12.69 -11.95 -0.80
CA GLY A 67 13.28 -13.11 -1.52
C GLY A 67 12.24 -13.92 -2.29
N ASP A 68 12.59 -15.11 -2.72
CA ASP A 68 11.75 -16.01 -3.50
C ASP A 68 10.70 -16.79 -2.67
N GLY A 69 10.81 -16.76 -1.34
CA GLY A 69 9.90 -17.47 -0.42
C GLY A 69 10.25 -18.94 -0.20
N ARG A 70 11.33 -19.43 -0.79
CA ARG A 70 11.79 -20.79 -0.64
C ARG A 70 12.70 -20.94 0.57
N VAL A 71 12.76 -22.16 1.09
CA VAL A 71 13.69 -22.53 2.14
C VAL A 71 15.13 -22.48 1.60
N ARG A 72 16.04 -21.95 2.40
CA ARG A 72 17.48 -22.00 2.17
C ARG A 72 18.08 -22.87 3.26
N CYS A 73 18.46 -24.09 2.91
CA CYS A 73 19.07 -25.04 3.83
C CYS A 73 20.27 -25.73 3.18
N ASN A 74 21.19 -26.20 4.01
CA ASN A 74 22.36 -26.95 3.57
C ASN A 74 22.07 -28.47 3.44
N ALA A 75 20.99 -28.96 4.03
CA ALA A 75 20.57 -30.36 4.01
C ALA A 75 19.03 -30.44 4.14
N ILE A 76 18.46 -31.38 3.39
CA ILE A 76 17.03 -31.70 3.43
C ILE A 76 16.82 -32.80 4.43
N ASP A 77 15.91 -32.63 5.39
CA ASP A 77 15.48 -33.67 6.31
C ASP A 77 14.19 -34.31 5.80
N ILE A 78 14.32 -35.54 5.28
CA ILE A 78 13.20 -36.30 4.69
C ILE A 78 12.09 -36.69 5.68
N ARG A 79 12.34 -36.54 6.98
CA ARG A 79 11.32 -36.81 8.02
C ARG A 79 10.21 -35.73 8.01
N TYR A 80 10.52 -34.56 7.48
CA TYR A 80 9.61 -33.43 7.39
C TYR A 80 9.45 -33.05 5.92
N THR A 81 8.28 -33.26 5.35
CA THR A 81 8.00 -32.98 3.94
C THR A 81 6.93 -31.90 3.76
N ALA A 82 5.89 -31.95 4.58
CA ALA A 82 4.80 -30.98 4.54
C ALA A 82 4.98 -29.90 5.61
N VAL A 83 4.59 -28.67 5.32
CA VAL A 83 4.60 -27.57 6.31
C VAL A 83 3.76 -27.93 7.55
N ALA A 84 2.71 -28.72 7.38
CA ALA A 84 1.91 -29.26 8.47
C ALA A 84 2.73 -30.07 9.50
N ASP A 85 3.80 -30.76 9.06
CA ASP A 85 4.67 -31.54 9.94
C ASP A 85 5.41 -30.67 10.95
N LEU A 86 5.55 -29.37 10.65
CA LEU A 86 6.21 -28.38 11.50
C LEU A 86 5.28 -27.76 12.55
N THR A 87 4.02 -28.18 12.59
CA THR A 87 3.01 -27.65 13.52
C THR A 87 2.56 -28.68 14.54
N GLU A 88 2.22 -28.23 15.76
CA GLU A 88 1.56 -29.05 16.77
C GLU A 88 0.06 -29.17 16.46
N GLU A 89 -0.48 -30.41 16.51
CA GLU A 89 -1.89 -30.63 16.20
C GLU A 89 -2.84 -30.07 17.26
N VAL A 90 -2.46 -30.15 18.52
CA VAL A 90 -3.33 -29.81 19.65
C VAL A 90 -3.44 -28.30 19.81
N ASP A 91 -2.29 -27.64 19.94
CA ASP A 91 -2.21 -26.21 20.26
C ASP A 91 -2.21 -25.31 19.02
N LYS A 92 -2.08 -25.90 17.83
CA LYS A 92 -1.89 -25.18 16.56
C LYS A 92 -0.79 -24.13 16.70
N SER A 93 0.35 -24.56 17.18
CA SER A 93 1.58 -23.78 17.32
C SER A 93 2.70 -24.38 16.49
N TRP A 94 3.73 -23.59 16.18
CA TRP A 94 4.91 -24.05 15.49
C TRP A 94 5.79 -24.91 16.44
N LYS A 95 6.30 -26.04 15.97
CA LYS A 95 7.31 -26.89 16.65
C LYS A 95 8.65 -26.14 16.67
N TYR A 96 8.81 -25.24 17.63
CA TYR A 96 9.91 -24.29 17.65
C TYR A 96 11.30 -24.94 17.70
N ASP A 97 11.43 -26.05 18.38
CA ASP A 97 12.71 -26.78 18.46
C ASP A 97 13.06 -27.40 17.10
N VAL A 98 12.09 -28.02 16.42
CA VAL A 98 12.26 -28.54 15.06
C VAL A 98 12.63 -27.42 14.08
N LEU A 99 11.98 -26.25 14.20
CA LEU A 99 12.31 -25.11 13.32
C LEU A 99 13.76 -24.65 13.50
N LYS A 100 14.27 -24.63 14.73
CA LYS A 100 15.67 -24.25 15.01
C LYS A 100 16.68 -25.25 14.46
N ASP A 101 16.31 -26.52 14.45
CA ASP A 101 17.17 -27.59 13.94
C ASP A 101 17.26 -27.58 12.41
N LEU A 102 16.17 -27.19 11.75
CA LEU A 102 16.06 -27.24 10.28
C LEU A 102 16.43 -25.93 9.58
N PHE A 103 16.22 -24.77 10.23
CA PHE A 103 16.28 -23.46 9.58
C PHE A 103 17.19 -22.49 10.36
N ASP A 104 17.75 -21.52 9.63
CA ASP A 104 18.49 -20.43 10.25
C ASP A 104 17.58 -19.49 11.08
N ALA A 105 18.20 -18.66 11.91
CA ALA A 105 17.47 -17.77 12.84
C ALA A 105 16.53 -16.77 12.11
N GLU A 106 16.90 -16.32 10.90
CA GLU A 106 16.07 -15.43 10.10
C GLU A 106 14.84 -16.17 9.59
N GLN A 107 15.01 -17.36 9.01
CA GLN A 107 13.90 -18.18 8.51
C GLN A 107 12.98 -18.60 9.66
N VAL A 108 13.53 -19.03 10.81
CA VAL A 108 12.75 -19.34 12.01
C VAL A 108 11.89 -18.16 12.46
N SER A 109 12.45 -16.96 12.44
CA SER A 109 11.69 -15.74 12.78
C SER A 109 10.55 -15.49 11.83
N ARG A 110 10.79 -15.64 10.52
CA ARG A 110 9.80 -15.44 9.45
C ARG A 110 8.70 -16.50 9.49
N ILE A 111 9.05 -17.78 9.63
CA ILE A 111 8.10 -18.90 9.74
C ILE A 111 7.22 -18.71 10.97
N SER A 112 7.83 -18.40 12.10
CA SER A 112 7.10 -18.21 13.36
C SER A 112 6.15 -16.99 13.35
N SER A 113 6.29 -16.08 12.40
CA SER A 113 5.38 -14.94 12.21
C SER A 113 4.12 -15.28 11.43
N ILE A 114 4.05 -16.46 10.78
CA ILE A 114 2.85 -16.92 10.06
C ILE A 114 1.80 -17.30 11.10
N PRO A 115 0.63 -16.64 11.10
CA PRO A 115 -0.44 -16.96 12.04
C PRO A 115 -1.08 -18.31 11.69
N LEU A 116 -1.19 -19.18 12.68
CA LEU A 116 -1.88 -20.45 12.55
C LEU A 116 -3.33 -20.32 13.06
N SER A 117 -4.29 -20.88 12.31
CA SER A 117 -5.69 -20.92 12.69
C SER A 117 -6.02 -22.19 13.48
N ARG A 118 -6.92 -22.10 14.45
CA ARG A 118 -7.51 -23.28 15.10
C ARG A 118 -8.53 -23.99 14.21
N ALA A 119 -9.09 -23.31 13.22
CA ALA A 119 -9.90 -23.92 12.19
C ALA A 119 -9.01 -24.73 11.20
N ARG A 120 -9.47 -25.90 10.79
CA ARG A 120 -8.80 -26.63 9.69
C ARG A 120 -9.03 -25.86 8.40
N LEU A 121 -8.02 -25.17 7.95
CA LEU A 121 -7.99 -24.47 6.66
C LEU A 121 -7.19 -25.31 5.67
N LEU A 122 -7.66 -25.34 4.43
CA LEU A 122 -6.86 -25.87 3.33
C LEU A 122 -5.79 -24.85 2.95
N ASP A 123 -4.67 -25.32 2.49
CA ASP A 123 -3.60 -24.48 1.95
C ASP A 123 -4.09 -23.78 0.69
N GLU A 124 -3.82 -22.49 0.58
CA GLU A 124 -4.19 -21.68 -0.57
C GLU A 124 -2.98 -20.98 -1.19
N ILE A 125 -2.96 -20.93 -2.52
CA ILE A 125 -1.97 -20.14 -3.24
C ILE A 125 -2.37 -18.68 -3.17
N VAL A 126 -1.47 -17.84 -2.63
CA VAL A 126 -1.67 -16.39 -2.47
C VAL A 126 -0.64 -15.59 -3.24
N TRP A 127 -1.05 -14.41 -3.71
CA TRP A 127 -0.14 -13.46 -4.34
C TRP A 127 0.64 -12.67 -3.28
N ARG A 128 1.91 -13.00 -3.11
CA ARG A 128 2.78 -12.45 -2.03
C ARG A 128 3.14 -10.97 -2.16
N TYR A 129 2.91 -10.35 -3.33
CA TYR A 129 3.28 -8.96 -3.60
C TYR A 129 2.13 -7.97 -3.42
N ASP A 130 1.07 -8.39 -2.73
CA ASP A 130 -0.06 -7.54 -2.35
C ASP A 130 -0.63 -8.03 -1.01
N ASP A 131 -0.89 -7.09 -0.08
CA ASP A 131 -1.38 -7.39 1.28
C ASP A 131 -2.76 -8.08 1.28
N THR A 132 -3.48 -8.02 0.18
CA THR A 132 -4.76 -8.73 0.02
C THR A 132 -4.59 -10.21 -0.32
N GLY A 133 -3.39 -10.65 -0.68
CA GLY A 133 -3.11 -12.00 -1.18
C GLY A 133 -3.67 -12.29 -2.58
N ASN A 134 -4.26 -11.29 -3.25
CA ASN A 134 -4.84 -11.44 -4.59
C ASN A 134 -3.94 -10.78 -5.65
N PHE A 135 -3.81 -11.46 -6.79
CA PHE A 135 -3.15 -10.87 -7.95
C PHE A 135 -3.98 -9.73 -8.51
N SER A 136 -3.31 -8.62 -8.80
CA SER A 136 -3.84 -7.54 -9.60
C SER A 136 -2.81 -7.10 -10.64
N ALA A 137 -3.27 -6.63 -11.80
CA ALA A 137 -2.36 -6.07 -12.82
C ALA A 137 -1.46 -4.96 -12.24
N LYS A 138 -1.98 -4.19 -11.30
CA LYS A 138 -1.23 -3.15 -10.57
C LYS A 138 -0.10 -3.73 -9.73
N SER A 139 -0.35 -4.81 -8.98
CA SER A 139 0.68 -5.46 -8.13
C SER A 139 1.71 -6.21 -8.97
N GLY A 140 1.30 -6.87 -10.06
CA GLY A 140 2.21 -7.46 -11.03
C GLY A 140 3.12 -6.42 -11.70
N TYR A 141 2.55 -5.29 -12.13
CA TYR A 141 3.33 -4.20 -12.70
C TYR A 141 4.30 -3.55 -11.70
N ARG A 142 3.91 -3.45 -10.42
CA ARG A 142 4.82 -2.98 -9.35
C ARG A 142 6.01 -3.91 -9.17
N LEU A 143 5.80 -5.22 -9.21
CA LEU A 143 6.87 -6.21 -9.12
C LEU A 143 7.87 -6.04 -10.25
N LEU A 144 7.40 -6.01 -11.51
CA LEU A 144 8.26 -5.81 -12.67
C LEU A 144 9.04 -4.48 -12.61
N ARG A 145 8.41 -3.42 -12.11
CA ARG A 145 9.10 -2.14 -11.91
C ARG A 145 10.05 -2.14 -10.72
N ALA A 146 9.80 -2.91 -9.67
CA ALA A 146 10.71 -2.97 -8.52
C ALA A 146 12.06 -3.60 -8.90
N GLU A 147 12.09 -4.54 -9.82
CA GLU A 147 13.34 -5.06 -10.39
C GLU A 147 14.10 -4.01 -11.19
N GLN A 148 13.38 -3.20 -11.97
CA GLN A 148 13.96 -2.07 -12.71
C GLN A 148 14.30 -0.87 -11.81
N ALA A 149 13.56 -0.68 -10.70
CA ALA A 149 13.74 0.45 -9.79
C ALA A 149 14.96 0.33 -8.87
N ARG A 150 15.59 -0.84 -8.77
CA ARG A 150 16.92 -0.99 -8.12
C ARG A 150 17.99 -0.13 -8.78
N THR A 151 17.74 0.38 -10.00
CA THR A 151 18.61 1.29 -10.76
C THR A 151 18.16 2.76 -10.71
N LEU A 152 16.99 3.07 -10.10
CA LEU A 152 16.52 4.45 -10.00
C LEU A 152 17.37 5.22 -8.96
N SER A 153 17.97 6.32 -9.41
CA SER A 153 18.69 7.27 -8.56
C SER A 153 17.82 7.71 -7.37
N THR A 154 18.41 7.72 -6.18
CA THR A 154 17.77 8.25 -4.94
C THR A 154 17.26 9.67 -5.12
N LYS A 155 17.90 10.46 -6.01
CA LYS A 155 17.51 11.82 -6.39
C LYS A 155 16.12 11.88 -7.04
N LEU A 156 15.78 10.92 -7.90
CA LEU A 156 14.48 10.90 -8.58
C LEU A 156 13.34 10.53 -7.62
N SER A 157 13.60 9.65 -6.66
CA SER A 157 12.62 9.31 -5.60
C SER A 157 12.30 10.52 -4.72
N SER A 158 13.32 11.25 -4.26
CA SER A 158 13.13 12.46 -3.45
C SER A 158 12.46 13.58 -4.25
N PHE A 159 12.78 13.73 -5.54
CA PHE A 159 12.08 14.65 -6.43
C PHE A 159 10.56 14.42 -6.45
N PHE A 160 10.13 13.16 -6.66
CA PHE A 160 8.69 12.87 -6.68
C PHE A 160 8.03 13.12 -5.33
N THR A 161 8.69 12.81 -4.22
CA THR A 161 8.19 13.11 -2.87
C THR A 161 7.96 14.60 -2.70
N ASP A 162 8.94 15.43 -3.04
CA ASP A 162 8.87 16.88 -2.94
C ASP A 162 7.82 17.48 -3.89
N MET A 163 7.75 16.97 -5.12
CA MET A 163 6.78 17.40 -6.13
C MET A 163 5.34 17.13 -5.64
N TRP A 164 5.06 15.94 -5.12
CA TRP A 164 3.74 15.61 -4.59
C TRP A 164 3.40 16.39 -3.31
N ALA A 165 4.38 16.72 -2.48
CA ALA A 165 4.20 17.55 -1.29
C ALA A 165 3.98 19.04 -1.60
N THR A 166 4.38 19.51 -2.81
CA THR A 166 4.24 20.91 -3.20
C THR A 166 2.75 21.30 -3.29
N ASN A 167 2.40 22.44 -2.70
CA ASN A 167 1.02 22.92 -2.68
C ASN A 167 0.63 23.59 -4.02
N VAL A 168 0.19 22.78 -4.99
CA VAL A 168 -0.38 23.17 -6.29
C VAL A 168 -1.50 22.21 -6.66
N LEU A 169 -2.34 22.59 -7.64
CA LEU A 169 -3.47 21.79 -8.10
C LEU A 169 -3.03 20.40 -8.59
N ALA A 170 -3.85 19.39 -8.34
CA ALA A 170 -3.56 18.00 -8.73
C ALA A 170 -3.26 17.85 -10.23
N LYS A 171 -3.99 18.56 -11.09
CA LYS A 171 -3.75 18.55 -12.56
C LYS A 171 -2.34 19.01 -12.93
N VAL A 172 -1.77 19.99 -12.20
CA VAL A 172 -0.41 20.50 -12.40
C VAL A 172 0.62 19.43 -12.03
N LYS A 173 0.44 18.76 -10.88
CA LYS A 173 1.30 17.65 -10.43
C LYS A 173 1.27 16.47 -11.41
N ILE A 174 0.09 16.09 -11.88
CA ILE A 174 -0.09 15.00 -12.85
C ILE A 174 0.61 15.34 -14.18
N THR A 175 0.51 16.59 -14.63
CA THR A 175 1.19 17.03 -15.86
C THR A 175 2.71 16.93 -15.67
N MET A 176 3.26 17.41 -14.55
CA MET A 176 4.69 17.30 -14.26
C MET A 176 5.15 15.84 -14.21
N TRP A 177 4.37 14.95 -13.59
CA TRP A 177 4.66 13.51 -13.57
C TRP A 177 4.71 12.93 -14.99
N ARG A 178 3.79 13.33 -15.87
CA ARG A 178 3.78 12.92 -17.30
C ARG A 178 4.99 13.46 -18.05
N ILE A 179 5.39 14.71 -17.81
CA ILE A 179 6.57 15.35 -18.39
C ILE A 179 7.83 14.55 -18.04
N VAL A 180 8.06 14.30 -16.75
CA VAL A 180 9.28 13.62 -16.28
C VAL A 180 9.38 12.20 -16.80
N ASN A 181 8.24 11.51 -16.95
CA ASN A 181 8.19 10.14 -17.48
C ASN A 181 8.05 10.06 -19.02
N ASN A 182 8.10 11.18 -19.72
CA ASN A 182 7.94 11.26 -21.18
C ASN A 182 6.61 10.65 -21.69
N PHE A 183 5.50 10.91 -20.94
CA PHE A 183 4.18 10.39 -21.28
C PHE A 183 3.30 11.40 -22.00
N LEU A 184 3.82 12.59 -22.31
CA LEU A 184 3.07 13.57 -23.09
C LEU A 184 3.09 13.20 -24.60
N PRO A 185 2.00 13.44 -25.33
CA PRO A 185 1.93 13.24 -26.77
C PRO A 185 2.59 14.41 -27.50
N THR A 186 3.91 14.60 -27.35
CA THR A 186 4.70 15.49 -28.17
C THR A 186 4.76 14.97 -29.60
N PHE A 187 5.05 15.81 -30.58
CA PHE A 187 5.17 15.36 -31.97
C PHE A 187 6.20 14.26 -32.13
N HIS A 188 7.33 14.34 -31.40
CA HIS A 188 8.31 13.25 -31.37
C HIS A 188 7.69 11.93 -30.88
N ASN A 189 6.97 11.96 -29.76
CA ASN A 189 6.33 10.75 -29.21
C ASN A 189 5.19 10.21 -30.10
N LEU A 190 4.48 11.09 -30.80
CA LEU A 190 3.47 10.68 -31.79
C LEU A 190 4.11 10.04 -33.02
N GLN A 191 5.24 10.57 -33.48
CA GLN A 191 6.01 10.01 -34.59
C GLN A 191 6.57 8.62 -34.25
N LEU A 192 7.08 8.42 -33.03
CA LEU A 192 7.49 7.09 -32.53
C LEU A 192 6.32 6.08 -32.54
N ARG A 193 5.09 6.57 -32.40
CA ARG A 193 3.86 5.75 -32.52
C ARG A 193 3.36 5.62 -33.96
N ARG A 194 4.20 5.97 -34.95
CA ARG A 194 3.90 5.90 -36.40
C ARG A 194 2.74 6.79 -36.84
N LEU A 195 2.44 7.86 -36.11
CA LEU A 195 1.45 8.85 -36.56
C LEU A 195 2.14 9.85 -37.51
N PRO A 196 1.49 10.23 -38.62
CA PRO A 196 2.06 11.14 -39.60
C PRO A 196 1.98 12.60 -39.12
N VAL A 197 2.91 12.98 -38.28
CA VAL A 197 3.03 14.35 -37.71
C VAL A 197 4.38 14.95 -38.05
N ASN A 198 4.42 16.27 -38.25
CA ASN A 198 5.67 16.99 -38.39
C ASN A 198 6.29 17.17 -37.00
N ASN A 199 7.51 16.67 -36.80
CA ASN A 199 8.20 16.72 -35.49
C ASN A 199 8.82 18.09 -35.19
N VAL A 200 8.28 19.19 -35.65
CA VAL A 200 8.84 20.54 -35.39
C VAL A 200 8.13 21.17 -34.17
N CYS A 201 8.91 21.71 -33.25
CA CYS A 201 8.35 22.40 -32.07
C CYS A 201 7.44 23.57 -32.48
N PRO A 202 6.17 23.60 -32.06
CA PRO A 202 5.21 24.63 -32.48
C PRO A 202 5.56 26.03 -31.97
N PHE A 203 6.37 26.17 -30.93
CA PHE A 203 6.75 27.48 -30.39
C PHE A 203 7.96 28.09 -31.10
N CYS A 204 9.05 27.37 -31.23
CA CYS A 204 10.29 27.93 -31.80
C CYS A 204 10.49 27.61 -33.27
N GLN A 205 9.76 26.61 -33.81
CA GLN A 205 9.82 26.14 -35.21
C GLN A 205 11.23 25.79 -35.74
N SER A 206 12.18 25.55 -34.80
CA SER A 206 13.60 25.37 -35.16
C SER A 206 14.13 23.98 -34.84
N HIS A 207 13.51 23.26 -33.91
CA HIS A 207 13.98 21.97 -33.40
C HIS A 207 12.83 20.98 -33.26
N GLY A 208 13.15 19.69 -33.18
CA GLY A 208 12.15 18.64 -32.91
C GLY A 208 11.47 18.80 -31.55
N GLU A 209 10.17 18.53 -31.49
CA GLU A 209 9.39 18.62 -30.25
C GLU A 209 9.60 17.37 -29.37
N THR A 210 10.76 17.26 -28.72
CA THR A 210 10.96 16.30 -27.62
C THR A 210 10.55 16.92 -26.29
N VAL A 211 10.40 16.12 -25.22
CA VAL A 211 10.09 16.64 -23.88
C VAL A 211 11.24 17.51 -23.37
N GLU A 212 12.49 17.08 -23.60
CA GLU A 212 13.69 17.83 -23.23
C GLU A 212 13.73 19.18 -23.92
N HIS A 213 13.52 19.20 -25.25
CA HIS A 213 13.48 20.45 -25.98
C HIS A 213 12.38 21.37 -25.45
N LEU A 214 11.14 20.86 -25.36
CA LEU A 214 9.98 21.68 -25.01
C LEU A 214 10.07 22.31 -23.63
N PHE A 215 10.60 21.59 -22.63
CA PHE A 215 10.61 22.05 -21.24
C PHE A 215 11.97 22.55 -20.71
N ARG A 216 13.05 22.33 -21.45
CA ARG A 216 14.39 22.78 -21.07
C ARG A 216 15.02 23.71 -22.11
N ASP A 217 14.99 23.31 -23.39
CA ASP A 217 15.86 23.90 -24.42
C ASP A 217 15.15 24.92 -25.32
N CYS A 218 13.81 24.89 -25.42
CA CYS A 218 13.04 25.77 -26.25
C CYS A 218 13.22 27.24 -25.88
N ALA A 219 13.52 28.08 -26.89
CA ALA A 219 13.76 29.53 -26.69
C ALA A 219 12.56 30.23 -26.03
N PHE A 220 11.33 29.82 -26.37
CA PHE A 220 10.13 30.37 -25.76
C PHE A 220 10.07 30.05 -24.25
N VAL A 221 10.35 28.82 -23.86
CA VAL A 221 10.31 28.41 -22.44
C VAL A 221 11.46 29.03 -21.65
N LYS A 222 12.67 29.14 -22.24
CA LYS A 222 13.79 29.90 -21.63
C LYS A 222 13.43 31.36 -21.37
N LEU A 223 12.73 32.01 -22.30
CA LEU A 223 12.22 33.37 -22.12
C LEU A 223 11.23 33.46 -20.97
N LEU A 224 10.30 32.48 -20.84
CA LEU A 224 9.35 32.42 -19.72
C LEU A 224 10.06 32.22 -18.37
N MET A 225 11.05 31.32 -18.33
CA MET A 225 11.85 31.10 -17.11
C MET A 225 12.59 32.36 -16.68
N TRP A 226 13.17 33.09 -17.64
CA TRP A 226 13.81 34.38 -17.36
C TRP A 226 12.85 35.42 -16.82
N LYS A 227 11.69 35.62 -17.49
CA LYS A 227 10.66 36.57 -17.05
C LYS A 227 10.09 36.26 -15.65
N LEU A 228 10.02 34.99 -15.29
CA LEU A 228 9.54 34.52 -13.97
C LEU A 228 10.67 34.46 -12.91
N ALA A 229 11.85 35.00 -13.22
CA ALA A 229 13.03 35.01 -12.35
C ALA A 229 13.40 33.61 -11.79
N LEU A 230 13.19 32.56 -12.59
CA LEU A 230 13.71 31.24 -12.27
C LEU A 230 15.22 31.20 -12.56
N PRO A 231 16.02 30.41 -11.79
CA PRO A 231 17.44 30.27 -12.03
C PRO A 231 17.73 29.81 -13.46
N SER A 232 18.76 30.40 -14.07
CA SER A 232 19.25 29.92 -15.38
C SER A 232 19.87 28.55 -15.23
N VAL A 233 19.53 27.64 -16.14
CA VAL A 233 20.09 26.28 -16.15
C VAL A 233 21.42 26.30 -16.92
N SER A 234 22.49 25.87 -16.29
CA SER A 234 23.75 25.68 -16.96
C SER A 234 23.69 24.51 -17.96
N ILE A 235 24.11 24.71 -19.20
CA ILE A 235 24.14 23.68 -20.27
C ILE A 235 25.12 22.54 -19.94
N GLN A 236 25.98 22.70 -18.94
CA GLN A 236 27.02 21.72 -18.58
C GLN A 236 26.52 20.47 -17.90
N ASP A 237 25.25 20.46 -17.40
CA ASP A 237 24.62 19.28 -16.81
C ASP A 237 23.82 18.48 -17.86
N ALA A 238 24.46 18.05 -18.93
CA ALA A 238 23.87 17.23 -20.00
C ALA A 238 23.70 15.75 -19.59
N GLY A 239 23.17 15.51 -18.39
CA GLY A 239 22.73 14.19 -17.95
C GLY A 239 21.38 13.78 -18.56
N LEU A 240 20.94 12.57 -18.25
CA LEU A 240 19.62 12.11 -18.62
C LEU A 240 18.56 13.10 -18.14
N TRP A 241 17.52 13.34 -18.94
CA TRP A 241 16.41 14.26 -18.64
C TRP A 241 15.89 14.15 -17.20
N LYS A 242 15.68 12.93 -16.72
CA LYS A 242 15.13 12.66 -15.38
C LYS A 242 16.07 13.11 -14.27
N ASP A 243 17.36 12.90 -14.44
CA ASP A 243 18.37 13.29 -13.43
C ASP A 243 18.57 14.80 -13.43
N TRP A 244 18.56 15.42 -14.61
CA TRP A 244 18.64 16.86 -14.76
C TRP A 244 17.46 17.55 -14.06
N ILE A 245 16.21 17.18 -14.36
CA ILE A 245 15.03 17.83 -13.78
C ILE A 245 14.95 17.62 -12.26
N ALA A 246 15.33 16.43 -11.78
CA ALA A 246 15.38 16.15 -10.34
C ALA A 246 16.41 17.04 -9.65
N SER A 247 17.61 17.14 -10.19
CA SER A 247 18.68 17.99 -9.66
C SER A 247 18.28 19.48 -9.69
N PHE A 248 17.75 19.95 -10.81
CA PHE A 248 17.27 21.33 -10.94
C PHE A 248 16.16 21.65 -9.92
N PHE A 249 15.19 20.78 -9.79
CA PHE A 249 14.08 20.98 -8.85
C PHE A 249 14.53 21.06 -7.38
N HIS A 250 15.57 20.31 -7.01
CA HIS A 250 16.15 20.36 -5.67
C HIS A 250 16.84 21.69 -5.35
N THR A 251 17.43 22.38 -6.35
CA THR A 251 18.06 23.69 -6.13
C THR A 251 17.06 24.81 -5.92
N LEU A 252 15.77 24.59 -6.23
CA LEU A 252 14.76 25.62 -6.20
C LEU A 252 14.22 25.87 -4.79
N THR A 253 13.91 27.14 -4.49
CA THR A 253 13.14 27.51 -3.31
C THR A 253 11.69 26.98 -3.39
N VAL A 254 11.00 26.88 -2.26
CA VAL A 254 9.59 26.43 -2.22
C VAL A 254 8.68 27.23 -3.17
N ARG A 255 8.92 28.56 -3.28
CA ARG A 255 8.18 29.41 -4.23
C ARG A 255 8.51 29.04 -5.66
N ASN A 256 9.80 28.91 -6.00
CA ASN A 256 10.23 28.60 -7.35
C ASN A 256 9.82 27.19 -7.80
N LYS A 257 9.73 26.23 -6.89
CA LYS A 257 9.14 24.90 -7.16
C LYS A 257 7.69 25.02 -7.65
N ARG A 258 6.88 25.86 -7.00
CA ARG A 258 5.49 26.11 -7.43
C ARG A 258 5.47 26.78 -8.81
N VAL A 259 6.27 27.84 -8.99
CA VAL A 259 6.35 28.57 -10.26
C VAL A 259 6.73 27.62 -11.40
N LEU A 260 7.74 26.78 -11.23
CA LEU A 260 8.16 25.82 -12.24
C LEU A 260 7.04 24.82 -12.61
N LEU A 261 6.35 24.28 -11.62
CA LEU A 261 5.25 23.33 -11.86
C LEU A 261 4.11 23.97 -12.66
N VAL A 262 3.70 25.20 -12.28
CA VAL A 262 2.64 25.94 -12.97
C VAL A 262 3.10 26.36 -14.37
N LEU A 263 4.35 26.79 -14.52
CA LEU A 263 4.96 27.11 -15.83
C LEU A 263 4.87 25.93 -16.78
N TYR A 264 5.33 24.74 -16.37
CA TYR A 264 5.35 23.57 -17.25
C TYR A 264 3.94 23.09 -17.61
N TRP A 265 3.00 23.16 -16.68
CA TRP A 265 1.60 22.93 -16.98
C TRP A 265 1.03 23.96 -17.97
N SER A 266 1.33 25.24 -17.81
CA SER A 266 0.91 26.33 -18.68
C SER A 266 1.50 26.20 -20.10
N VAL A 267 2.78 25.86 -20.20
CA VAL A 267 3.46 25.58 -21.50
C VAL A 267 2.74 24.47 -22.26
N TRP A 268 2.41 23.35 -21.58
CA TRP A 268 1.69 22.25 -22.19
C TRP A 268 0.27 22.66 -22.61
N PHE A 269 -0.40 23.46 -21.79
CA PHE A 269 -1.72 23.98 -22.10
C PHE A 269 -1.69 24.94 -23.31
N SER A 270 -0.78 25.90 -23.36
CA SER A 270 -0.61 26.83 -24.47
C SER A 270 -0.17 26.12 -25.77
N ARG A 271 0.70 25.10 -25.65
CA ARG A 271 1.07 24.25 -26.79
C ARG A 271 -0.17 23.56 -27.40
N ASN A 272 -1.04 22.99 -26.57
CA ASN A 272 -2.24 22.33 -27.06
C ASN A 272 -3.23 23.31 -27.70
N LYS A 273 -3.40 24.49 -27.14
CA LYS A 273 -4.20 25.55 -27.77
C LYS A 273 -3.64 25.93 -29.13
N LEU A 274 -2.32 26.11 -29.23
CA LEU A 274 -1.68 26.44 -30.51
C LEU A 274 -1.89 25.34 -31.56
N VAL A 275 -1.70 24.08 -31.18
CA VAL A 275 -1.78 22.94 -32.12
C VAL A 275 -3.22 22.62 -32.54
N HIS A 276 -4.18 22.70 -31.62
CA HIS A 276 -5.57 22.29 -31.88
C HIS A 276 -6.49 23.43 -32.27
N GLU A 277 -6.22 24.64 -31.80
CA GLU A 277 -7.10 25.80 -31.97
C GLU A 277 -6.42 26.93 -32.77
N GLY A 278 -5.12 26.81 -33.08
CA GLY A 278 -4.37 27.87 -33.78
C GLY A 278 -4.15 29.13 -32.94
N ILE A 279 -4.40 29.06 -31.60
CA ILE A 279 -4.31 30.24 -30.75
C ILE A 279 -2.89 30.42 -30.23
N HIS A 280 -2.25 31.48 -30.66
CA HIS A 280 -0.94 31.91 -30.18
C HIS A 280 -1.06 32.69 -28.88
N THR A 281 -0.32 32.28 -27.85
CA THR A 281 -0.19 33.00 -26.58
C THR A 281 1.22 33.61 -26.50
N SER A 282 1.30 34.90 -26.29
CA SER A 282 2.59 35.59 -26.12
C SER A 282 3.27 35.21 -24.79
N ALA A 283 4.57 35.52 -24.68
CA ALA A 283 5.30 35.28 -23.43
C ALA A 283 4.75 36.09 -22.26
N ASP A 284 4.33 37.34 -22.52
CA ASP A 284 3.77 38.22 -21.47
C ASP A 284 2.39 37.75 -20.99
N GLU A 285 1.52 37.34 -21.89
CA GLU A 285 0.23 36.71 -21.52
C GLU A 285 0.44 35.44 -20.72
N SER A 286 1.41 34.59 -21.11
CA SER A 286 1.76 33.38 -20.39
C SER A 286 2.25 33.66 -18.97
N VAL A 287 3.11 34.66 -18.79
CA VAL A 287 3.61 35.09 -17.45
C VAL A 287 2.45 35.60 -16.61
N THR A 288 1.62 36.49 -17.15
CA THR A 288 0.44 37.03 -16.45
C THR A 288 -0.51 35.92 -15.98
N PHE A 289 -0.76 34.93 -16.85
CA PHE A 289 -1.59 33.77 -16.51
C PHE A 289 -0.96 32.92 -15.40
N ILE A 290 0.35 32.62 -15.47
CA ILE A 290 1.06 31.84 -14.45
C ILE A 290 1.01 32.54 -13.09
N GLU A 291 1.29 33.85 -13.06
CA GLU A 291 1.24 34.63 -11.83
C GLU A 291 -0.18 34.71 -11.24
N ALA A 292 -1.20 34.85 -12.10
CA ALA A 292 -2.59 34.81 -11.67
C ALA A 292 -2.95 33.47 -11.03
N CYS A 293 -2.57 32.35 -11.65
CA CYS A 293 -2.76 31.00 -11.10
C CYS A 293 -2.09 30.82 -9.72
N ILE A 294 -0.88 31.36 -9.55
CA ILE A 294 -0.15 31.26 -8.27
C ILE A 294 -0.86 32.09 -7.20
N ARG A 295 -1.24 33.32 -7.51
CA ARG A 295 -1.97 34.23 -6.60
C ARG A 295 -3.32 33.64 -6.17
N GLU A 296 -4.07 33.09 -7.11
CA GLU A 296 -5.34 32.43 -6.82
C GLU A 296 -5.18 31.25 -5.85
N GLN A 297 -4.17 30.41 -6.07
CA GLN A 297 -3.87 29.28 -5.17
C GLN A 297 -3.44 29.73 -3.78
N GLU A 298 -2.69 30.82 -3.65
CA GLU A 298 -2.30 31.41 -2.37
C GLU A 298 -3.51 31.97 -1.63
N THR A 299 -4.43 32.61 -2.34
CA THR A 299 -5.66 33.14 -1.78
C THR A 299 -6.60 32.03 -1.32
N LEU A 300 -6.83 31.02 -2.14
CA LEU A 300 -7.63 29.84 -1.78
C LEU A 300 -7.04 29.09 -0.59
N GLY A 301 -5.70 28.96 -0.53
CA GLY A 301 -5.02 28.32 0.61
C GLY A 301 -5.15 29.09 1.92
N ARG A 302 -5.46 30.42 1.87
CA ARG A 302 -5.76 31.25 3.04
C ARG A 302 -7.24 31.21 3.43
N LEU A 303 -8.13 31.09 2.44
CA LEU A 303 -9.59 31.15 2.64
C LEU A 303 -10.19 29.78 2.99
N LEU A 304 -9.60 28.70 2.49
CA LEU A 304 -10.05 27.37 2.86
C LEU A 304 -9.60 27.07 4.30
N PRO A 305 -10.52 26.73 5.21
CA PRO A 305 -10.14 26.28 6.54
C PRO A 305 -9.16 25.11 6.38
N LYS A 306 -8.01 25.18 7.06
CA LYS A 306 -6.93 24.19 7.01
C LYS A 306 -7.39 22.77 7.40
N SER A 307 -8.56 22.63 7.91
CA SER A 307 -9.33 21.39 8.08
C SER A 307 -10.81 21.72 8.05
N ILE A 308 -11.62 20.94 7.36
CA ILE A 308 -13.03 20.79 7.73
C ILE A 308 -12.99 20.43 9.21
N PRO A 309 -13.70 21.12 10.13
CA PRO A 309 -13.73 20.71 11.52
C PRO A 309 -14.18 19.26 11.53
N MET A 310 -13.23 18.37 11.78
CA MET A 310 -13.48 16.96 11.87
C MET A 310 -14.39 16.82 13.07
N ARG A 311 -15.64 16.41 12.84
CA ARG A 311 -16.63 16.19 13.91
C ARG A 311 -15.93 15.37 14.97
N GLU A 312 -15.68 15.96 16.15
CA GLU A 312 -15.00 15.27 17.24
C GLU A 312 -15.73 13.95 17.47
N SER A 313 -15.02 12.87 17.29
CA SER A 313 -15.53 11.54 17.52
C SER A 313 -15.14 11.18 18.96
N TYR A 314 -16.12 11.05 19.84
CA TYR A 314 -15.91 10.59 21.20
C TYR A 314 -16.60 9.24 21.42
N TRP A 315 -16.17 8.55 22.45
CA TRP A 315 -16.74 7.26 22.82
C TRP A 315 -18.24 7.41 23.18
N GLN A 316 -19.04 6.47 22.72
CA GLN A 316 -20.47 6.43 22.98
C GLN A 316 -20.82 5.19 23.81
N ALA A 317 -21.68 5.34 24.80
CA ALA A 317 -22.11 4.23 25.63
C ALA A 317 -22.86 3.15 24.83
N PRO A 318 -22.71 1.85 25.17
CA PRO A 318 -23.55 0.79 24.62
C PRO A 318 -24.97 0.84 25.20
N PRO A 319 -25.92 0.09 24.61
CA PRO A 319 -27.22 -0.19 25.25
C PRO A 319 -27.03 -0.87 26.60
N GLU A 320 -28.01 -0.73 27.51
CA GLU A 320 -27.95 -1.26 28.88
C GLU A 320 -27.71 -2.79 28.95
N SER A 321 -28.19 -3.53 27.97
CA SER A 321 -28.06 -5.00 27.92
C SER A 321 -26.75 -5.49 27.33
N ALA A 322 -25.81 -4.60 26.96
CA ALA A 322 -24.55 -4.97 26.28
C ALA A 322 -23.33 -4.35 26.96
N ILE A 323 -22.20 -5.02 26.87
CA ILE A 323 -20.90 -4.50 27.25
C ILE A 323 -20.10 -4.16 25.97
N LYS A 324 -19.49 -2.99 25.97
CA LYS A 324 -18.66 -2.54 24.86
C LYS A 324 -17.19 -2.76 25.20
N PHE A 325 -16.51 -3.51 24.34
CA PHE A 325 -15.07 -3.74 24.39
C PHE A 325 -14.38 -2.93 23.32
N ASN A 326 -13.51 -2.04 23.75
CA ASN A 326 -12.59 -1.34 22.87
C ASN A 326 -11.25 -2.09 22.88
N PHE A 327 -10.64 -2.27 21.69
CA PHE A 327 -9.33 -2.90 21.54
C PHE A 327 -8.38 -2.01 20.74
N ASP A 328 -7.11 -2.10 21.05
CA ASP A 328 -6.01 -1.48 20.31
C ASP A 328 -4.73 -2.30 20.48
N SER A 329 -3.73 -2.05 19.66
CA SER A 329 -2.43 -2.68 19.78
C SER A 329 -1.28 -1.68 19.66
N THR A 330 -0.17 -1.99 20.34
CA THR A 330 1.14 -1.39 20.03
C THR A 330 2.00 -2.43 19.34
N PHE A 331 2.76 -2.02 18.34
CA PHE A 331 3.64 -2.92 17.60
C PHE A 331 5.04 -2.34 17.45
N ASN A 332 6.05 -3.17 17.69
CA ASN A 332 7.45 -2.86 17.47
C ASN A 332 7.99 -3.71 16.31
N SER A 333 8.20 -3.09 15.16
CA SER A 333 8.64 -3.78 13.94
C SER A 333 10.05 -4.39 14.04
N ARG A 334 10.91 -3.88 14.92
CA ARG A 334 12.28 -4.43 15.09
C ARG A 334 12.29 -5.74 15.85
N SER A 335 11.42 -5.89 16.85
CA SER A 335 11.36 -7.09 17.70
C SER A 335 10.24 -8.05 17.30
N GLY A 336 9.30 -7.64 16.45
CA GLY A 336 8.08 -8.39 16.19
C GLY A 336 7.19 -8.54 17.43
N PHE A 337 7.32 -7.63 18.40
CA PHE A 337 6.56 -7.67 19.65
C PHE A 337 5.36 -6.73 19.56
N ALA A 338 4.19 -7.22 19.93
CA ALA A 338 2.98 -6.42 20.04
C ALA A 338 2.35 -6.57 21.41
N THR A 339 1.70 -5.52 21.90
CA THR A 339 0.92 -5.56 23.13
C THR A 339 -0.49 -5.11 22.85
N THR A 340 -1.43 -5.98 23.12
CA THR A 340 -2.86 -5.68 23.04
C THR A 340 -3.33 -4.99 24.31
N GLY A 341 -4.18 -3.96 24.17
CA GLY A 341 -4.99 -3.38 25.25
C GLY A 341 -6.46 -3.56 24.93
N VAL A 342 -7.19 -4.15 25.87
CA VAL A 342 -8.66 -4.32 25.77
C VAL A 342 -9.32 -3.77 27.00
N ILE A 343 -10.36 -2.95 26.82
CA ILE A 343 -11.14 -2.39 27.92
C ILE A 343 -12.63 -2.57 27.68
N GLY A 344 -13.33 -3.21 28.59
CA GLY A 344 -14.76 -3.45 28.59
C GLY A 344 -15.50 -2.46 29.46
N ARG A 345 -16.52 -1.76 28.91
CA ARG A 345 -17.30 -0.74 29.62
C ARG A 345 -18.81 -0.96 29.45
N ASN A 346 -19.56 -0.64 30.48
CA ASN A 346 -21.03 -0.72 30.48
C ASN A 346 -21.68 0.55 29.88
N ASN A 347 -23.01 0.60 29.92
CA ASN A 347 -23.81 1.73 29.46
C ASN A 347 -23.59 3.05 30.23
N ARG A 348 -23.05 2.96 31.44
CA ARG A 348 -22.69 4.11 32.29
C ARG A 348 -21.22 4.56 32.07
N GLY A 349 -20.48 3.93 31.16
CA GLY A 349 -19.08 4.18 30.92
C GLY A 349 -18.14 3.65 32.01
N LEU A 350 -18.65 2.87 32.97
CA LEU A 350 -17.84 2.26 34.03
C LEU A 350 -17.03 1.09 33.45
N ILE A 351 -15.80 1.00 33.86
CA ILE A 351 -14.91 -0.10 33.49
C ILE A 351 -15.39 -1.37 34.20
N MET A 352 -15.76 -2.38 33.42
CA MET A 352 -16.14 -3.70 33.90
C MET A 352 -14.93 -4.61 34.03
N ALA A 353 -14.03 -4.53 33.05
CA ALA A 353 -12.77 -5.26 33.04
C ALA A 353 -11.80 -4.68 32.02
N ALA A 354 -10.52 -4.92 32.20
CA ALA A 354 -9.47 -4.60 31.26
C ALA A 354 -8.45 -5.74 31.18
N CYS A 355 -7.81 -5.90 30.03
CA CYS A 355 -6.66 -6.79 29.92
C CYS A 355 -5.59 -6.24 28.98
N SER A 356 -4.36 -6.63 29.27
CA SER A 356 -3.22 -6.46 28.37
C SER A 356 -2.60 -7.82 28.07
N PHE A 357 -2.34 -8.07 26.79
CA PHE A 357 -1.81 -9.34 26.36
C PHE A 357 -0.61 -9.14 25.42
N PRO A 358 0.57 -9.68 25.76
CA PRO A 358 1.75 -9.60 24.93
C PRO A 358 1.71 -10.67 23.81
N HIS A 359 2.07 -10.28 22.60
CA HIS A 359 2.22 -11.17 21.46
C HIS A 359 3.65 -11.10 20.94
N ARG A 360 4.27 -12.24 20.72
CA ARG A 360 5.62 -12.36 20.17
C ARG A 360 5.55 -12.81 18.72
N LYS A 361 6.55 -12.42 17.92
CA LYS A 361 6.69 -12.83 16.52
C LYS A 361 5.49 -12.43 15.65
N VAL A 362 4.97 -11.24 15.88
CA VAL A 362 3.90 -10.66 15.07
C VAL A 362 4.51 -10.11 13.79
N ALA A 363 3.90 -10.43 12.65
CA ALA A 363 4.44 -10.08 11.34
C ALA A 363 4.42 -8.58 11.05
N ASP A 364 3.30 -7.92 11.36
CA ASP A 364 3.07 -6.51 11.05
C ASP A 364 1.99 -5.88 11.95
N VAL A 365 1.71 -4.60 11.71
CA VAL A 365 0.69 -3.84 12.44
C VAL A 365 -0.72 -4.43 12.24
N PHE A 366 -1.02 -4.93 11.05
CA PHE A 366 -2.34 -5.49 10.76
C PHE A 366 -2.57 -6.79 11.53
N ALA A 367 -1.55 -7.64 11.62
CA ALA A 367 -1.59 -8.84 12.44
C ALA A 367 -1.73 -8.48 13.94
N ALA A 368 -1.04 -7.44 14.42
CA ALA A 368 -1.16 -6.97 15.80
C ALA A 368 -2.60 -6.53 16.13
N GLU A 369 -3.22 -5.75 15.26
CA GLU A 369 -4.62 -5.31 15.40
C GLU A 369 -5.61 -6.49 15.33
N ALA A 370 -5.37 -7.46 14.43
CA ALA A 370 -6.21 -8.66 14.35
C ALA A 370 -6.10 -9.51 15.63
N TYR A 371 -4.90 -9.67 16.19
CA TYR A 371 -4.71 -10.33 17.48
C TYR A 371 -5.39 -9.57 18.62
N ALA A 372 -5.37 -8.24 18.61
CA ALA A 372 -6.07 -7.44 19.61
C ALA A 372 -7.58 -7.66 19.56
N CYS A 373 -8.16 -7.68 18.37
CA CYS A 373 -9.57 -8.02 18.20
C CYS A 373 -9.90 -9.44 18.68
N LYS A 374 -9.07 -10.43 18.31
CA LYS A 374 -9.24 -11.83 18.79
C LYS A 374 -9.19 -11.91 20.30
N GLN A 375 -8.22 -11.21 20.91
CA GLN A 375 -8.06 -11.18 22.38
C GLN A 375 -9.27 -10.52 23.07
N ALA A 376 -9.86 -9.46 22.47
CA ALA A 376 -11.07 -8.85 23.00
C ALA A 376 -12.24 -9.84 23.05
N LEU A 377 -12.39 -10.70 22.04
CA LEU A 377 -13.42 -11.73 22.04
C LEU A 377 -13.17 -12.83 23.08
N LEU A 378 -11.92 -13.31 23.16
CA LEU A 378 -11.55 -14.33 24.15
C LEU A 378 -11.82 -13.80 25.55
N PHE A 379 -11.38 -12.59 25.86
CA PHE A 379 -11.59 -11.96 27.16
C PHE A 379 -13.07 -11.74 27.48
N ALA A 380 -13.87 -11.24 26.52
CA ALA A 380 -15.31 -11.09 26.70
C ALA A 380 -16.04 -12.42 26.93
N LYS A 381 -15.60 -13.49 26.25
CA LYS A 381 -16.12 -14.85 26.43
C LYS A 381 -15.77 -15.41 27.81
N ASP A 382 -14.52 -15.28 28.23
CA ASP A 382 -14.03 -15.78 29.54
C ASP A 382 -14.73 -15.08 30.69
N LEU A 383 -15.14 -13.81 30.52
CA LEU A 383 -15.94 -13.05 31.47
C LEU A 383 -17.44 -13.39 31.41
N GLY A 384 -17.89 -14.22 30.47
CA GLY A 384 -19.28 -14.67 30.36
C GLY A 384 -20.26 -13.62 29.85
N PHE A 385 -19.83 -12.56 29.17
CA PHE A 385 -20.75 -11.56 28.62
C PHE A 385 -21.46 -12.07 27.36
N PRO A 386 -22.81 -12.23 27.38
CA PRO A 386 -23.51 -12.81 26.24
C PRO A 386 -23.76 -11.83 25.09
N ARG A 387 -23.77 -10.53 25.38
CA ARG A 387 -24.04 -9.44 24.40
C ARG A 387 -22.91 -8.43 24.42
N VAL A 388 -22.18 -8.33 23.30
CA VAL A 388 -20.99 -7.49 23.23
C VAL A 388 -20.96 -6.65 21.97
N ILE A 389 -20.36 -5.46 22.08
CA ILE A 389 -19.99 -4.60 20.97
C ILE A 389 -18.47 -4.48 20.99
N ILE A 390 -17.81 -4.87 19.91
CA ILE A 390 -16.38 -4.83 19.76
C ILE A 390 -16.01 -3.64 18.88
N GLU A 391 -15.23 -2.71 19.41
CA GLU A 391 -14.80 -1.50 18.70
C GLU A 391 -13.28 -1.38 18.61
N GLY A 392 -12.79 -0.96 17.44
CA GLY A 392 -11.37 -0.67 17.20
C GLY A 392 -11.18 0.37 16.11
N ASP A 393 -9.98 0.97 16.04
CA ASP A 393 -9.66 2.01 15.07
C ASP A 393 -8.98 1.48 13.79
N SER A 394 -8.89 0.17 13.62
CA SER A 394 -8.43 -0.47 12.39
C SER A 394 -9.61 -0.78 11.44
N LEU A 395 -9.87 0.15 10.51
CA LEU A 395 -10.94 0.00 9.52
C LEU A 395 -10.80 -1.26 8.67
N THR A 396 -9.56 -1.64 8.34
CA THR A 396 -9.26 -2.83 7.53
C THR A 396 -9.70 -4.10 8.24
N ILE A 397 -9.38 -4.24 9.53
CA ILE A 397 -9.75 -5.41 10.34
C ILE A 397 -11.27 -5.50 10.48
N ILE A 398 -11.93 -4.40 10.84
CA ILE A 398 -13.39 -4.37 11.00
C ILE A 398 -14.11 -4.70 9.68
N LYS A 399 -13.64 -4.18 8.54
CA LYS A 399 -14.20 -4.52 7.22
C LYS A 399 -14.06 -6.00 6.89
N LYS A 400 -12.87 -6.59 7.14
CA LYS A 400 -12.63 -8.02 6.87
C LYS A 400 -13.49 -8.95 7.74
N ILE A 401 -13.67 -8.60 9.01
CA ILE A 401 -14.51 -9.38 9.92
C ILE A 401 -15.97 -9.33 9.46
N ASN A 402 -16.46 -8.16 9.08
CA ASN A 402 -17.85 -7.94 8.64
C ASN A 402 -18.14 -8.39 7.20
N SER A 403 -17.10 -8.76 6.43
CA SER A 403 -17.24 -9.20 5.03
C SER A 403 -17.33 -10.73 4.95
N ASP A 404 -18.21 -11.23 4.09
CA ASP A 404 -18.30 -12.66 3.75
C ASP A 404 -17.48 -13.00 2.49
N SER A 405 -16.79 -12.02 1.90
CA SER A 405 -15.94 -12.26 0.74
C SER A 405 -14.71 -13.12 1.10
N ALA A 406 -14.23 -13.89 0.11
CA ALA A 406 -12.98 -14.64 0.25
C ALA A 406 -11.83 -13.70 0.59
N ASP A 407 -11.11 -14.01 1.65
CA ASP A 407 -9.93 -13.26 2.11
C ASP A 407 -8.69 -14.15 1.98
N ARG A 408 -7.68 -13.67 1.26
CA ARG A 408 -6.39 -14.35 1.04
C ARG A 408 -5.22 -13.62 1.71
N SER A 409 -5.53 -12.65 2.56
CA SER A 409 -4.48 -11.91 3.27
C SER A 409 -3.78 -12.75 4.32
N SER A 410 -2.58 -12.31 4.72
CA SER A 410 -1.79 -12.95 5.79
C SER A 410 -2.51 -13.05 7.14
N ILE A 411 -3.48 -12.17 7.39
CA ILE A 411 -4.29 -12.18 8.62
C ILE A 411 -5.55 -13.04 8.55
N TYR A 412 -5.83 -13.66 7.40
CA TYR A 412 -7.02 -14.51 7.21
C TYR A 412 -7.20 -15.59 8.29
N PRO A 413 -6.14 -16.31 8.73
CA PRO A 413 -6.27 -17.30 9.80
C PRO A 413 -6.81 -16.68 11.10
N ILE A 414 -6.38 -15.46 11.45
CA ILE A 414 -6.86 -14.76 12.66
C ILE A 414 -8.30 -14.32 12.48
N VAL A 415 -8.66 -13.77 11.30
CA VAL A 415 -10.04 -13.36 10.99
C VAL A 415 -11.01 -14.55 11.05
N ARG A 416 -10.59 -15.72 10.57
CA ARG A 416 -11.37 -16.96 10.68
C ARG A 416 -11.61 -17.36 12.13
N ASP A 417 -10.58 -17.30 12.96
CA ASP A 417 -10.70 -17.59 14.40
C ASP A 417 -11.68 -16.61 15.08
N ILE A 418 -11.59 -15.31 14.73
CA ILE A 418 -12.54 -14.29 15.20
C ILE A 418 -13.97 -14.66 14.82
N LYS A 419 -14.23 -14.96 13.54
CA LYS A 419 -15.55 -15.36 13.06
C LYS A 419 -16.05 -16.64 13.73
N PHE A 420 -15.18 -17.58 14.03
CA PHE A 420 -15.55 -18.78 14.77
C PHE A 420 -15.96 -18.45 16.21
N LEU A 421 -15.22 -17.57 16.90
CA LEU A 421 -15.50 -17.14 18.26
C LEU A 421 -16.83 -16.40 18.40
N THR A 422 -17.32 -15.73 17.34
CA THR A 422 -18.61 -15.02 17.38
C THR A 422 -19.78 -15.92 17.78
N ARG A 423 -19.69 -17.22 17.49
CA ARG A 423 -20.72 -18.23 17.83
C ARG A 423 -20.91 -18.43 19.33
N SER A 424 -19.97 -17.96 20.16
CA SER A 424 -20.05 -18.05 21.62
C SER A 424 -20.90 -16.94 22.24
N PHE A 425 -21.40 -15.98 21.45
CA PHE A 425 -22.18 -14.85 21.95
C PHE A 425 -23.62 -14.90 21.45
N THR A 426 -24.55 -14.46 22.31
CA THR A 426 -25.97 -14.31 21.93
C THR A 426 -26.15 -13.16 20.93
N SER A 427 -25.35 -12.08 21.08
CA SER A 427 -25.35 -10.94 20.18
C SER A 427 -23.94 -10.30 20.17
N ILE A 428 -23.43 -10.11 18.97
CA ILE A 428 -22.14 -9.46 18.78
C ILE A 428 -22.17 -8.53 17.57
N SER A 429 -21.49 -7.39 17.67
CA SER A 429 -21.29 -6.50 16.55
C SER A 429 -19.89 -5.91 16.56
N PHE A 430 -19.30 -5.73 15.37
CA PHE A 430 -17.98 -5.12 15.19
C PHE A 430 -18.15 -3.74 14.55
N ARG A 431 -17.54 -2.71 15.16
CA ARG A 431 -17.67 -1.33 14.71
C ARG A 431 -16.29 -0.67 14.60
N PHE A 432 -16.11 0.04 13.52
CA PHE A 432 -14.98 0.95 13.40
C PHE A 432 -15.27 2.23 14.17
N VAL A 433 -14.33 2.67 14.97
CA VAL A 433 -14.34 3.98 15.63
C VAL A 433 -13.07 4.73 15.29
N ARG A 434 -13.12 6.06 15.34
CA ARG A 434 -11.91 6.85 15.20
C ARG A 434 -11.04 6.75 16.44
N ARG A 435 -9.75 7.04 16.30
CA ARG A 435 -8.78 6.94 17.38
C ARG A 435 -9.17 7.73 18.63
N GLU A 436 -9.79 8.90 18.45
CA GLU A 436 -10.25 9.75 19.56
C GLU A 436 -11.31 9.03 20.42
N ALA A 437 -12.15 8.18 19.81
CA ALA A 437 -13.13 7.37 20.51
C ALA A 437 -12.57 6.01 21.02
N ASN A 438 -11.30 5.69 20.69
CA ASN A 438 -10.61 4.46 21.10
C ASN A 438 -9.47 4.74 22.12
N ASN A 439 -9.39 5.96 22.66
CA ASN A 439 -8.27 6.42 23.47
C ASN A 439 -8.01 5.56 24.71
N ALA A 440 -9.04 5.03 25.35
CA ALA A 440 -8.86 4.20 26.55
C ALA A 440 -8.13 2.88 26.24
N ALA A 441 -8.48 2.19 25.14
CA ALA A 441 -7.77 0.98 24.72
C ALA A 441 -6.35 1.31 24.26
N HIS A 442 -6.18 2.44 23.53
CA HIS A 442 -4.87 2.92 23.11
C HIS A 442 -3.95 3.24 24.30
N ALA A 443 -4.45 3.97 25.31
CA ALA A 443 -3.70 4.29 26.51
C ALA A 443 -3.25 2.99 27.24
N LEU A 444 -4.15 2.02 27.36
CA LEU A 444 -3.86 0.72 27.97
C LEU A 444 -2.76 -0.04 27.22
N ALA A 445 -2.89 -0.20 25.90
CA ALA A 445 -1.89 -0.89 25.08
C ALA A 445 -0.50 -0.21 25.19
N ARG A 446 -0.48 1.13 25.22
CA ARG A 446 0.75 1.91 25.33
C ARG A 446 1.40 1.83 26.71
N GLU A 447 0.62 1.92 27.78
CA GLU A 447 1.11 1.81 29.15
C GLU A 447 1.71 0.43 29.42
N CYS A 448 1.05 -0.62 28.92
CA CYS A 448 1.44 -2.00 29.13
C CYS A 448 2.47 -2.54 28.11
N ARG A 449 3.00 -1.72 27.22
CA ARG A 449 3.89 -2.15 26.11
C ARG A 449 5.15 -2.92 26.53
N ASN A 450 5.57 -2.80 27.78
CA ASN A 450 6.76 -3.46 28.31
C ASN A 450 6.42 -4.71 29.13
N TYR A 451 5.13 -5.07 29.29
CA TYR A 451 4.74 -6.26 30.02
C TYR A 451 5.03 -7.50 29.16
N LEU A 452 5.68 -8.47 29.77
CA LEU A 452 6.04 -9.73 29.10
C LEU A 452 5.00 -10.83 29.30
N ASP A 453 4.10 -10.64 30.30
CA ASP A 453 3.05 -11.57 30.67
C ASP A 453 1.68 -10.92 30.60
N PRO A 454 0.59 -11.69 30.33
CA PRO A 454 -0.78 -11.19 30.36
C PRO A 454 -1.13 -10.57 31.71
N ARG A 455 -1.88 -9.48 31.68
CA ARG A 455 -2.42 -8.81 32.86
C ARG A 455 -3.90 -8.58 32.71
N TYR A 456 -4.63 -8.78 33.83
CA TYR A 456 -6.08 -8.66 33.88
C TYR A 456 -6.49 -7.78 35.07
N TRP A 457 -7.48 -6.93 34.87
CA TRP A 457 -8.03 -6.04 35.91
C TRP A 457 -9.55 -6.17 35.87
N MET A 458 -10.18 -6.27 37.05
CA MET A 458 -11.63 -6.30 37.23
C MET A 458 -12.08 -4.98 37.86
N GLU A 459 -13.09 -4.35 37.25
CA GLU A 459 -13.66 -3.07 37.66
C GLU A 459 -12.66 -1.90 37.71
N GLN A 460 -11.47 -2.07 37.19
CA GLN A 460 -10.38 -1.09 37.15
C GLN A 460 -9.51 -1.30 35.91
N ALA A 461 -8.59 -0.35 35.69
CA ALA A 461 -7.57 -0.42 34.66
C ALA A 461 -6.33 0.36 35.13
N PRO A 462 -5.17 0.24 34.46
CA PRO A 462 -4.02 1.11 34.64
C PRO A 462 -4.38 2.59 34.51
N GLU A 463 -3.57 3.46 35.12
CA GLU A 463 -3.91 4.86 35.34
C GLU A 463 -4.26 5.62 34.07
N ALA A 464 -3.44 5.51 33.03
CA ALA A 464 -3.70 6.23 31.76
C ALA A 464 -5.01 5.77 31.08
N ALA A 465 -5.35 4.48 31.15
CA ALA A 465 -6.59 3.96 30.61
C ALA A 465 -7.81 4.38 31.46
N THR A 466 -7.66 4.45 32.78
CA THR A 466 -8.70 4.95 33.69
C THR A 466 -8.97 6.42 33.43
N MET A 467 -7.96 7.27 33.34
CA MET A 467 -8.10 8.71 33.02
C MET A 467 -8.80 8.92 31.68
N ALA A 468 -8.41 8.16 30.63
CA ALA A 468 -9.07 8.23 29.34
C ALA A 468 -10.53 7.81 29.38
N SER A 469 -10.87 6.78 30.20
CA SER A 469 -12.26 6.31 30.37
C SER A 469 -13.11 7.32 31.13
N GLU A 470 -12.57 7.98 32.14
CA GLU A 470 -13.26 9.03 32.90
C GLU A 470 -13.54 10.26 32.01
N LEU A 471 -12.59 10.63 31.17
CA LEU A 471 -12.77 11.70 30.18
C LEU A 471 -13.90 11.35 29.19
N ASP A 472 -13.93 10.11 28.69
CA ASP A 472 -15.03 9.65 27.84
C ASP A 472 -16.38 9.70 28.58
N ARG A 473 -16.39 9.25 29.85
CA ARG A 473 -17.58 9.25 30.70
C ARG A 473 -18.12 10.66 30.97
N SER A 474 -17.25 11.64 31.20
CA SER A 474 -17.65 13.03 31.44
C SER A 474 -18.39 13.68 30.26
N ARG A 475 -18.25 13.10 29.06
CA ARG A 475 -18.90 13.56 27.84
C ARG A 475 -20.24 12.87 27.56
N LEU A 476 -20.63 11.88 28.38
CA LEU A 476 -21.92 11.19 28.24
C LEU A 476 -23.08 12.10 28.68
N PRO A 477 -24.27 11.98 28.05
CA PRO A 477 -25.49 12.65 28.51
C PRO A 477 -25.79 12.29 29.96
N GLN A 478 -26.21 13.27 30.76
CA GLN A 478 -26.52 13.08 32.18
C GLN A 478 -27.56 11.99 32.45
N SER A 479 -28.46 11.72 31.50
CA SER A 479 -29.44 10.60 31.58
C SER A 479 -28.81 9.19 31.68
N ASN A 480 -27.55 9.06 31.35
CA ASN A 480 -26.83 7.76 31.41
C ASN A 480 -25.94 7.62 32.66
N ILE A 481 -25.90 8.63 33.53
CA ILE A 481 -24.99 8.66 34.68
C ILE A 481 -25.72 8.32 35.98
N LEU A 482 -27.04 8.49 36.03
CA LEU A 482 -27.96 8.08 37.13
C LEU A 482 -28.41 6.63 36.92
#